data_f44074ba9eb7c34270029ef3b167dd34
#
_entry.id   f44074ba9eb7c34270029ef3b167dd34
#
_cell.length_a   1.000
_cell.length_b   1.000
_cell.length_c   1.000
_cell.angle_alpha   90.00
_cell.angle_beta   90.00
_cell.angle_gamma   90.00
#
_symmetry.space_group_name_H-M   'P 1'
#
loop_
_entity.id
_entity.type
_entity.pdbx_description
1 polymer ?
#
loop_
_entity_poly.entity_id
_entity_poly.type
_entity_poly.pdbx_seq_one_letter_code
_entity_poly.pdbx_strand_id
1 'polypeptide(L)'
;MKTLVIHPKDISTDFLSPIYTGLENVTLVTGGWSQTQIQEAIQTHDQVMMMGHGSPGGLFSMGQFGSLFGYVIGPDMVEALSQKDNNIFIWCNADQFVERHNLKGFYTGMFISETGEAAYCGLPGTPQYVVDESNHGFVNILSGKLQGTRDTSLLFEQTSGVYSIIADINPVAKYNYNRLFCR
;
A
#
# COMPACT_ATOMS: atom_id res chain seq x y z
N MET A 1 -6.15 15.62 11.10
CA MET A 1 -5.67 15.27 9.76
C MET A 1 -6.71 14.39 9.09
N LYS A 2 -7.14 14.73 7.85
CA LYS A 2 -8.09 13.95 7.06
C LYS A 2 -7.33 12.98 6.18
N THR A 3 -7.65 11.70 6.24
CA THR A 3 -6.99 10.66 5.45
C THR A 3 -7.95 10.10 4.40
N LEU A 4 -7.53 10.12 3.14
CA LEU A 4 -8.19 9.41 2.06
C LEU A 4 -7.57 8.02 1.94
N VAL A 5 -8.40 6.98 2.00
CA VAL A 5 -7.97 5.60 1.75
C VAL A 5 -8.61 5.12 0.45
N ILE A 6 -7.79 4.74 -0.52
CA ILE A 6 -8.21 4.15 -1.79
C ILE A 6 -7.76 2.69 -1.78
N HIS A 7 -8.71 1.79 -1.57
CA HIS A 7 -8.49 0.35 -1.51
C HIS A 7 -9.56 -0.35 -2.35
N PRO A 8 -9.31 -0.57 -3.66
CA PRO A 8 -10.25 -1.26 -4.53
C PRO A 8 -10.66 -2.61 -3.95
N LYS A 9 -11.96 -2.86 -3.88
CA LYS A 9 -12.49 -4.09 -3.26
C LYS A 9 -12.03 -5.32 -4.01
N ASP A 10 -11.24 -6.16 -3.33
CA ASP A 10 -10.76 -7.46 -3.79
C ASP A 10 -10.45 -8.36 -2.60
N ILE A 11 -10.94 -9.61 -2.62
CA ILE A 11 -10.79 -10.55 -1.50
C ILE A 11 -9.32 -10.85 -1.19
N SER A 12 -8.48 -10.92 -2.21
CA SER A 12 -7.06 -11.26 -2.04
C SER A 12 -6.26 -10.15 -1.33
N THR A 13 -6.77 -8.91 -1.33
CA THR A 13 -6.16 -7.77 -0.65
C THR A 13 -6.89 -7.32 0.62
N ASP A 14 -7.98 -7.98 0.99
CA ASP A 14 -8.76 -7.66 2.21
C ASP A 14 -7.92 -7.71 3.50
N PHE A 15 -6.82 -8.49 3.50
CA PHE A 15 -5.89 -8.54 4.63
C PHE A 15 -5.22 -7.19 4.94
N LEU A 16 -5.22 -6.23 4.01
CA LEU A 16 -4.72 -4.87 4.21
C LEU A 16 -5.69 -3.98 5.00
N SER A 17 -6.97 -4.35 5.11
CA SER A 17 -8.00 -3.52 5.72
C SER A 17 -7.72 -3.11 7.18
N PRO A 18 -7.07 -3.91 8.04
CA PRO A 18 -6.73 -3.49 9.40
C PRO A 18 -5.78 -2.28 9.45
N ILE A 19 -5.04 -1.98 8.39
CA ILE A 19 -4.12 -0.82 8.34
C ILE A 19 -4.87 0.49 8.61
N TYR A 20 -6.08 0.63 8.09
CA TYR A 20 -6.88 1.85 8.23
C TYR A 20 -8.08 1.69 9.16
N THR A 21 -8.40 0.46 9.57
CA THR A 21 -9.49 0.21 10.51
C THR A 21 -9.16 0.83 11.87
N GLY A 22 -10.07 1.65 12.38
CA GLY A 22 -9.88 2.35 13.66
C GLY A 22 -9.11 3.67 13.58
N LEU A 23 -8.68 4.09 12.38
CA LEU A 23 -8.17 5.45 12.18
C LEU A 23 -9.33 6.45 12.16
N GLU A 24 -9.14 7.58 12.83
CA GLU A 24 -10.12 8.67 12.82
C GLU A 24 -10.02 9.53 11.55
N ASN A 25 -11.14 10.15 11.16
CA ASN A 25 -11.23 11.07 10.01
C ASN A 25 -10.79 10.45 8.68
N VAL A 26 -11.20 9.20 8.43
CA VAL A 26 -10.95 8.45 7.21
C VAL A 26 -12.12 8.56 6.23
N THR A 27 -11.81 8.90 4.99
CA THR A 27 -12.68 8.69 3.84
C THR A 27 -12.22 7.45 3.11
N LEU A 28 -12.99 6.36 3.18
CA LEU A 28 -12.68 5.08 2.53
C LEU A 28 -13.37 5.00 1.17
N VAL A 29 -12.60 4.71 0.12
CA VAL A 29 -13.05 4.54 -1.26
C VAL A 29 -12.65 3.15 -1.75
N THR A 30 -13.64 2.27 -1.89
CA THR A 30 -13.44 0.88 -2.36
C THR A 30 -13.95 0.65 -3.77
N GLY A 31 -14.68 1.61 -4.33
CA GLY A 31 -15.26 1.57 -5.68
C GLY A 31 -16.31 2.65 -5.88
N GLY A 32 -16.93 2.68 -7.07
CA GLY A 32 -18.07 3.54 -7.39
C GLY A 32 -17.75 5.01 -7.67
N TRP A 33 -16.53 5.47 -7.45
CA TRP A 33 -16.12 6.85 -7.68
C TRP A 33 -15.57 7.05 -9.10
N SER A 34 -15.83 8.23 -9.68
CA SER A 34 -15.20 8.66 -10.91
C SER A 34 -13.77 9.17 -10.67
N GLN A 35 -12.98 9.25 -11.72
CA GLN A 35 -11.62 9.79 -11.69
C GLN A 35 -11.60 11.23 -11.14
N THR A 36 -12.54 12.06 -11.56
CA THR A 36 -12.67 13.44 -11.06
C THR A 36 -12.92 13.48 -9.56
N GLN A 37 -13.83 12.64 -9.04
CA GLN A 37 -14.10 12.57 -7.61
C GLN A 37 -12.90 12.14 -6.81
N ILE A 38 -12.11 11.17 -7.32
CA ILE A 38 -10.86 10.74 -6.68
C ILE A 38 -9.83 11.88 -6.67
N GLN A 39 -9.67 12.58 -7.79
CA GLN A 39 -8.73 13.70 -7.89
C GLN A 39 -9.10 14.84 -6.93
N GLU A 40 -10.37 15.21 -6.85
CA GLU A 40 -10.87 16.21 -5.90
C GLU A 40 -10.66 15.76 -4.44
N ALA A 41 -10.87 14.48 -4.16
CA ALA A 41 -10.63 13.93 -2.84
C ALA A 41 -9.13 13.96 -2.47
N ILE A 42 -8.24 13.60 -3.38
CA ILE A 42 -6.79 13.72 -3.16
C ILE A 42 -6.43 15.16 -2.77
N GLN A 43 -6.97 16.16 -3.48
CA GLN A 43 -6.69 17.57 -3.21
C GLN A 43 -7.17 18.03 -1.82
N THR A 44 -8.33 17.51 -1.37
CA THR A 44 -9.02 17.98 -0.15
C THR A 44 -8.65 17.22 1.14
N HIS A 45 -7.84 16.15 1.03
CA HIS A 45 -7.35 15.38 2.17
C HIS A 45 -5.87 15.68 2.45
N ASP A 46 -5.47 15.54 3.71
CA ASP A 46 -4.10 15.84 4.15
C ASP A 46 -3.13 14.70 3.80
N GLN A 47 -3.61 13.45 3.85
CA GLN A 47 -2.85 12.23 3.55
C GLN A 47 -3.65 11.33 2.61
N VAL A 48 -2.95 10.62 1.72
CA VAL A 48 -3.56 9.62 0.84
C VAL A 48 -2.89 8.27 1.07
N MET A 49 -3.70 7.26 1.40
CA MET A 49 -3.28 5.86 1.52
C MET A 49 -3.89 5.08 0.37
N MET A 50 -3.06 4.44 -0.43
CA MET A 50 -3.43 3.72 -1.63
C MET A 50 -2.92 2.30 -1.51
N MET A 51 -3.80 1.29 -1.58
CA MET A 51 -3.41 -0.09 -1.36
C MET A 51 -4.26 -1.08 -2.15
N GLY A 52 -3.65 -2.20 -2.50
CA GLY A 52 -4.28 -3.25 -3.31
C GLY A 52 -3.35 -3.82 -4.37
N HIS A 53 -3.90 -4.38 -5.43
CA HIS A 53 -3.13 -4.83 -6.58
C HIS A 53 -2.64 -3.68 -7.45
N GLY A 54 -1.44 -3.81 -7.98
CA GLY A 54 -0.90 -2.79 -8.87
C GLY A 54 0.32 -3.25 -9.66
N SER A 55 0.92 -2.29 -10.34
CA SER A 55 2.09 -2.49 -11.19
C SER A 55 2.96 -1.21 -11.18
N PRO A 56 4.09 -1.17 -11.91
CA PRO A 56 4.85 0.07 -12.12
C PRO A 56 4.05 1.23 -12.73
N GLY A 57 2.87 0.97 -13.29
CA GLY A 57 1.98 1.97 -13.88
C GLY A 57 0.98 2.58 -12.89
N GLY A 58 0.78 1.95 -11.72
CA GLY A 58 -0.15 2.43 -10.70
C GLY A 58 -0.96 1.35 -10.00
N LEU A 59 -1.92 1.77 -9.18
CA LEU A 59 -2.88 0.92 -8.47
C LEU A 59 -4.03 0.52 -9.40
N PHE A 60 -4.33 -0.77 -9.48
CA PHE A 60 -5.43 -1.28 -10.33
C PHE A 60 -6.81 -0.92 -9.77
N SER A 61 -7.76 -0.68 -10.68
CA SER A 61 -9.15 -0.40 -10.33
C SER A 61 -9.95 -1.63 -9.91
N MET A 62 -9.48 -2.82 -10.23
CA MET A 62 -10.14 -4.12 -9.99
C MET A 62 -11.59 -4.18 -10.51
N GLY A 63 -11.94 -3.36 -11.52
CA GLY A 63 -13.30 -3.26 -12.05
C GLY A 63 -14.30 -2.53 -11.14
N GLN A 64 -13.84 -1.94 -10.03
CA GLN A 64 -14.71 -1.32 -9.01
C GLN A 64 -15.03 0.16 -9.29
N PHE A 65 -14.37 0.80 -10.26
CA PHE A 65 -14.46 2.25 -10.51
C PHE A 65 -15.10 2.58 -11.86
N GLY A 66 -16.28 2.01 -12.13
CA GLY A 66 -17.09 2.29 -13.32
C GLY A 66 -16.37 1.93 -14.63
N SER A 67 -16.16 2.91 -15.51
CA SER A 67 -15.47 2.74 -16.79
C SER A 67 -13.94 2.72 -16.69
N LEU A 68 -13.37 2.82 -15.49
CA LEU A 68 -11.92 2.80 -15.28
C LEU A 68 -11.37 1.36 -15.36
N PHE A 69 -11.25 0.87 -16.58
CA PHE A 69 -10.42 -0.30 -16.85
C PHE A 69 -8.96 0.11 -16.71
N GLY A 70 -8.21 -0.58 -15.84
CA GLY A 70 -6.80 -0.32 -15.62
C GLY A 70 -6.54 0.28 -14.23
N TYR A 71 -6.02 1.49 -14.17
CA TYR A 71 -5.58 2.10 -12.91
C TYR A 71 -6.65 3.02 -12.30
N VAL A 72 -6.89 2.89 -10.99
CA VAL A 72 -7.60 3.89 -10.20
C VAL A 72 -6.66 5.02 -9.77
N ILE A 73 -5.39 4.70 -9.53
CA ILE A 73 -4.30 5.65 -9.36
C ILE A 73 -3.29 5.39 -10.47
N GLY A 74 -3.14 6.33 -11.35
CA GLY A 74 -2.22 6.28 -12.48
C GLY A 74 -1.53 7.63 -12.71
N PRO A 75 -0.88 7.82 -13.86
CA PRO A 75 -0.16 9.06 -14.19
C PRO A 75 -1.03 10.32 -14.08
N ASP A 76 -2.34 10.21 -14.31
CA ASP A 76 -3.28 11.35 -14.24
C ASP A 76 -3.46 11.91 -12.81
N MET A 77 -3.09 11.12 -11.78
CA MET A 77 -3.18 11.52 -10.37
C MET A 77 -1.87 12.12 -9.83
N VAL A 78 -0.78 12.06 -10.60
CA VAL A 78 0.57 12.44 -10.16
C VAL A 78 0.64 13.88 -9.71
N GLU A 79 0.03 14.81 -10.44
CA GLU A 79 0.03 16.23 -10.09
C GLU A 79 -0.57 16.47 -8.70
N ALA A 80 -1.73 15.87 -8.42
CA ALA A 80 -2.39 16.00 -7.12
C ALA A 80 -1.60 15.31 -5.99
N LEU A 81 -1.03 14.13 -6.24
CA LEU A 81 -0.22 13.38 -5.28
C LEU A 81 1.12 14.07 -4.97
N SER A 82 1.71 14.77 -5.93
CA SER A 82 2.98 15.49 -5.75
C SER A 82 2.88 16.67 -4.78
N GLN A 83 1.67 17.12 -4.48
CA GLN A 83 1.41 18.17 -3.47
C GLN A 83 1.37 17.62 -2.04
N LYS A 84 1.59 16.35 -1.84
CA LYS A 84 1.52 15.65 -0.55
C LYS A 84 2.87 15.06 -0.19
N ASP A 85 3.32 15.26 1.05
CA ASP A 85 4.59 14.69 1.54
C ASP A 85 4.40 13.33 2.24
N ASN A 86 3.18 13.01 2.70
CA ASN A 86 2.88 11.84 3.54
C ASN A 86 1.96 10.82 2.83
N ASN A 87 2.22 10.51 1.57
CA ASN A 87 1.49 9.46 0.86
C ASN A 87 1.92 8.06 1.33
N ILE A 88 1.00 7.09 1.24
CA ILE A 88 1.29 5.67 1.48
C ILE A 88 0.85 4.88 0.25
N PHE A 89 1.80 4.13 -0.34
CA PHE A 89 1.60 3.35 -1.57
C PHE A 89 1.92 1.88 -1.29
N ILE A 90 0.88 1.05 -1.13
CA ILE A 90 1.03 -0.38 -0.84
C ILE A 90 0.43 -1.19 -1.98
N TRP A 91 1.22 -1.43 -3.00
CA TRP A 91 0.92 -2.36 -4.10
C TRP A 91 2.20 -2.88 -4.74
N CYS A 92 2.12 -3.95 -5.51
CA CYS A 92 3.28 -4.55 -6.16
C CYS A 92 3.95 -3.59 -7.14
N ASN A 93 5.24 -3.31 -6.91
CA ASN A 93 6.07 -2.38 -7.70
C ASN A 93 5.62 -0.90 -7.62
N ALA A 94 5.08 -0.46 -6.47
CA ALA A 94 4.80 0.95 -6.22
C ALA A 94 6.08 1.80 -6.21
N ASP A 95 7.23 1.22 -5.83
CA ASP A 95 8.55 1.85 -5.88
C ASP A 95 8.84 2.45 -7.26
N GLN A 96 8.59 1.69 -8.33
CA GLN A 96 8.83 2.16 -9.70
C GLN A 96 7.89 3.30 -10.10
N PHE A 97 6.65 3.32 -9.61
CA PHE A 97 5.72 4.43 -9.82
C PHE A 97 6.16 5.68 -9.06
N VAL A 98 6.48 5.54 -7.77
CA VAL A 98 6.89 6.63 -6.88
C VAL A 98 8.20 7.27 -7.37
N GLU A 99 9.19 6.47 -7.73
CA GLU A 99 10.48 6.94 -8.22
C GLU A 99 10.38 7.63 -9.58
N ARG A 100 9.64 7.04 -10.54
CA ARG A 100 9.42 7.61 -11.87
C ARG A 100 8.78 8.99 -11.81
N HIS A 101 7.84 9.18 -10.89
CA HIS A 101 7.07 10.42 -10.77
C HIS A 101 7.57 11.34 -9.66
N ASN A 102 8.71 11.02 -9.02
CA ASN A 102 9.31 11.80 -7.95
C ASN A 102 8.33 12.13 -6.81
N LEU A 103 7.47 11.16 -6.47
CA LEU A 103 6.51 11.29 -5.38
C LEU A 103 7.17 11.03 -4.02
N LYS A 104 6.51 11.46 -2.93
CA LYS A 104 6.99 11.31 -1.56
C LYS A 104 6.05 10.44 -0.75
N GLY A 105 6.61 9.73 0.22
CA GLY A 105 5.85 8.93 1.16
C GLY A 105 6.48 7.58 1.50
N PHE A 106 5.71 6.73 2.18
CA PHE A 106 6.05 5.33 2.45
C PHE A 106 5.51 4.44 1.30
N TYR A 107 6.33 3.53 0.77
CA TYR A 107 5.92 2.69 -0.36
C TYR A 107 6.57 1.31 -0.36
N THR A 108 5.93 0.38 -1.10
CA THR A 108 6.41 -1.00 -1.27
C THR A 108 6.92 -1.23 -2.69
N GLY A 109 7.92 -2.10 -2.83
CA GLY A 109 8.26 -2.73 -4.11
C GLY A 109 7.34 -3.91 -4.41
N MET A 110 7.85 -4.92 -5.15
CA MET A 110 7.15 -6.19 -5.29
C MET A 110 6.97 -6.82 -3.92
N PHE A 111 5.72 -6.98 -3.49
CA PHE A 111 5.34 -7.47 -2.16
C PHE A 111 4.64 -8.82 -2.30
N ILE A 112 5.19 -9.85 -1.66
CA ILE A 112 4.62 -11.19 -1.66
C ILE A 112 3.43 -11.22 -0.70
N SER A 113 2.25 -11.45 -1.22
CA SER A 113 1.00 -11.59 -0.47
C SER A 113 0.30 -12.94 -0.70
N GLU A 114 0.76 -13.71 -1.70
CA GLU A 114 0.22 -15.01 -2.08
C GLU A 114 1.34 -16.02 -2.40
N THR A 115 1.04 -17.31 -2.32
CA THR A 115 2.01 -18.40 -2.60
C THR A 115 2.48 -18.41 -4.05
N GLY A 116 1.63 -17.99 -4.99
CA GLY A 116 2.00 -17.83 -6.41
C GLY A 116 3.07 -16.77 -6.60
N GLU A 117 2.94 -15.64 -5.91
CA GLU A 117 3.94 -14.57 -5.91
C GLU A 117 5.26 -15.01 -5.23
N ALA A 118 5.16 -15.78 -4.12
CA ALA A 118 6.33 -16.35 -3.48
C ALA A 118 7.13 -17.25 -4.44
N ALA A 119 6.46 -18.11 -5.19
CA ALA A 119 7.10 -18.97 -6.20
C ALA A 119 7.76 -18.13 -7.30
N TYR A 120 7.08 -17.11 -7.81
CA TYR A 120 7.61 -16.19 -8.80
C TYR A 120 8.84 -15.42 -8.30
N CYS A 121 8.84 -15.04 -7.03
CA CYS A 121 9.92 -14.29 -6.37
C CYS A 121 11.09 -15.17 -5.88
N GLY A 122 11.16 -16.43 -6.30
CA GLY A 122 12.27 -17.33 -5.97
C GLY A 122 12.12 -18.09 -4.64
N LEU A 123 10.90 -18.15 -4.09
CA LEU A 123 10.54 -18.90 -2.89
C LEU A 123 9.51 -20.00 -3.23
N PRO A 124 9.81 -20.94 -4.16
CA PRO A 124 8.87 -21.99 -4.54
C PRO A 124 8.60 -22.94 -3.36
N GLY A 125 7.38 -23.45 -3.28
CA GLY A 125 6.99 -24.38 -2.22
C GLY A 125 6.76 -23.73 -0.86
N THR A 126 6.72 -22.40 -0.77
CA THR A 126 6.37 -21.68 0.46
C THR A 126 4.94 -22.04 0.88
N PRO A 127 4.73 -22.54 2.11
CA PRO A 127 3.40 -22.85 2.61
C PRO A 127 2.58 -21.55 2.83
N GLN A 128 1.25 -21.64 2.67
CA GLN A 128 0.34 -20.51 2.84
C GLN A 128 0.51 -19.83 4.22
N TYR A 129 0.65 -20.59 5.29
CA TYR A 129 0.79 -20.02 6.63
C TYR A 129 2.03 -19.11 6.79
N VAL A 130 3.12 -19.39 6.04
CA VAL A 130 4.33 -18.53 6.07
C VAL A 130 4.05 -17.18 5.40
N VAL A 131 3.27 -17.19 4.32
CA VAL A 131 2.82 -15.97 3.65
C VAL A 131 1.86 -15.20 4.57
N ASP A 132 0.91 -15.89 5.20
CA ASP A 132 -0.08 -15.28 6.11
C ASP A 132 0.59 -14.63 7.33
N GLU A 133 1.59 -15.29 7.93
CA GLU A 133 2.37 -14.71 9.03
C GLU A 133 3.09 -13.42 8.62
N SER A 134 3.70 -13.41 7.44
CA SER A 134 4.35 -12.21 6.89
C SER A 134 3.34 -11.08 6.69
N ASN A 135 2.19 -11.38 6.07
CA ASN A 135 1.14 -10.41 5.78
C ASN A 135 0.53 -9.83 7.06
N HIS A 136 0.13 -10.69 8.00
CA HIS A 136 -0.43 -10.27 9.28
C HIS A 136 0.59 -9.50 10.13
N GLY A 137 1.85 -9.93 10.12
CA GLY A 137 2.93 -9.24 10.81
C GLY A 137 3.10 -7.81 10.29
N PHE A 138 3.21 -7.64 8.98
CA PHE A 138 3.33 -6.32 8.35
C PHE A 138 2.14 -5.42 8.66
N VAL A 139 0.92 -5.93 8.44
CA VAL A 139 -0.32 -5.17 8.63
C VAL A 139 -0.51 -4.74 10.07
N ASN A 140 -0.30 -5.64 11.05
CA ASN A 140 -0.46 -5.34 12.47
C ASN A 140 0.55 -4.29 12.94
N ILE A 141 1.80 -4.39 12.49
CA ILE A 141 2.84 -3.42 12.82
C ILE A 141 2.49 -2.05 12.24
N LEU A 142 2.20 -1.97 10.94
CA LEU A 142 1.90 -0.73 10.26
C LEU A 142 0.64 -0.06 10.85
N SER A 143 -0.44 -0.83 11.09
CA SER A 143 -1.67 -0.36 11.72
C SER A 143 -1.38 0.24 13.11
N GLY A 144 -0.61 -0.48 13.95
CA GLY A 144 -0.24 0.00 15.29
C GLY A 144 0.57 1.29 15.25
N LYS A 145 1.50 1.44 14.28
CA LYS A 145 2.31 2.66 14.14
C LYS A 145 1.50 3.85 13.63
N LEU A 146 0.55 3.61 12.73
CA LEU A 146 -0.36 4.64 12.22
C LEU A 146 -1.27 5.27 13.29
N GLN A 147 -1.49 4.62 14.43
CA GLN A 147 -2.19 5.24 15.57
C GLN A 147 -1.34 6.33 16.24
N GLY A 148 -0.02 6.26 16.15
CA GLY A 148 0.90 7.19 16.83
C GLY A 148 1.50 8.26 15.91
N THR A 149 1.61 8.01 14.62
CA THR A 149 2.21 8.95 13.66
C THR A 149 1.59 8.88 12.28
N ARG A 150 1.60 10.00 11.58
CA ARG A 150 1.27 10.12 10.15
C ARG A 150 2.46 10.59 9.30
N ASP A 151 3.58 10.90 9.94
CA ASP A 151 4.85 11.15 9.26
C ASP A 151 5.37 9.83 8.68
N THR A 152 5.51 9.80 7.36
CA THR A 152 5.86 8.56 6.65
C THR A 152 7.32 8.16 6.83
N SER A 153 8.22 9.08 7.12
CA SER A 153 9.61 8.76 7.43
C SER A 153 9.71 8.04 8.79
N LEU A 154 9.02 8.58 9.80
CA LEU A 154 8.95 7.96 11.12
C LEU A 154 8.18 6.62 11.06
N LEU A 155 7.11 6.56 10.27
CA LEU A 155 6.34 5.35 10.02
C LEU A 155 7.21 4.25 9.40
N PHE A 156 8.03 4.60 8.40
CA PHE A 156 8.97 3.68 7.78
C PHE A 156 10.00 3.16 8.79
N GLU A 157 10.65 4.05 9.53
CA GLU A 157 11.65 3.69 10.53
C GLU A 157 11.08 2.72 11.57
N GLN A 158 9.93 3.07 12.16
CA GLN A 158 9.29 2.26 13.18
C GLN A 158 8.74 0.93 12.66
N THR A 159 8.19 0.91 11.45
CA THR A 159 7.66 -0.31 10.82
C THR A 159 8.79 -1.25 10.45
N SER A 160 9.82 -0.74 9.76
CA SER A 160 10.98 -1.53 9.36
C SER A 160 11.73 -2.10 10.57
N GLY A 161 11.91 -1.30 11.63
CA GLY A 161 12.59 -1.74 12.84
C GLY A 161 11.91 -2.93 13.51
N VAL A 162 10.59 -2.97 13.57
CA VAL A 162 9.85 -4.09 14.17
C VAL A 162 9.68 -5.24 13.19
N TYR A 163 9.39 -4.96 11.92
CA TYR A 163 9.19 -5.99 10.91
C TYR A 163 10.48 -6.78 10.61
N SER A 164 11.66 -6.18 10.84
CA SER A 164 12.95 -6.88 10.74
C SER A 164 13.04 -8.13 11.62
N ILE A 165 12.39 -8.13 12.78
CA ILE A 165 12.37 -9.26 13.71
C ILE A 165 11.65 -10.46 13.08
N ILE A 166 10.54 -10.21 12.38
CA ILE A 166 9.82 -11.26 11.64
C ILE A 166 10.64 -11.69 10.42
N ALA A 167 11.30 -10.75 9.75
CA ALA A 167 12.17 -11.02 8.60
C ALA A 167 13.37 -11.92 8.92
N ASP A 168 13.82 -11.99 10.16
CA ASP A 168 14.91 -12.87 10.57
C ASP A 168 14.53 -14.36 10.58
N ILE A 169 13.23 -14.67 10.71
CA ILE A 169 12.74 -16.06 10.85
C ILE A 169 11.76 -16.48 9.75
N ASN A 170 11.25 -15.53 8.96
CA ASN A 170 10.27 -15.78 7.90
C ASN A 170 10.82 -15.30 6.55
N PRO A 171 11.03 -16.21 5.56
CA PRO A 171 11.66 -15.85 4.28
C PRO A 171 10.80 -14.91 3.43
N VAL A 172 9.47 -14.98 3.53
CA VAL A 172 8.56 -14.05 2.84
C VAL A 172 8.66 -12.66 3.46
N ALA A 173 8.64 -12.58 4.79
CA ALA A 173 8.85 -11.31 5.48
C ALA A 173 10.23 -10.71 5.17
N LYS A 174 11.28 -11.54 5.04
CA LYS A 174 12.62 -11.08 4.62
C LYS A 174 12.60 -10.48 3.22
N TYR A 175 11.92 -11.13 2.30
CA TYR A 175 11.74 -10.61 0.94
C TYR A 175 11.01 -9.27 0.95
N ASN A 176 9.86 -9.20 1.64
CA ASN A 176 9.02 -8.01 1.75
C ASN A 176 9.72 -6.86 2.49
N TYR A 177 10.44 -7.15 3.58
CA TYR A 177 11.22 -6.18 4.35
C TYR A 177 12.22 -5.41 3.48
N ASN A 178 12.95 -6.12 2.60
CA ASN A 178 13.92 -5.52 1.69
C ASN A 178 13.28 -4.67 0.57
N ARG A 179 11.95 -4.57 0.56
CA ARG A 179 11.14 -3.82 -0.42
C ARG A 179 10.20 -2.82 0.23
N LEU A 180 10.53 -2.40 1.44
CA LEU A 180 9.93 -1.24 2.10
C LEU A 180 10.82 -0.04 1.87
N PHE A 181 10.22 1.07 1.48
CA PHE A 181 10.94 2.29 1.13
C PHE A 181 10.23 3.53 1.67
N CYS A 182 10.98 4.62 1.81
CA CYS A 182 10.47 5.95 2.11
C CYS A 182 11.29 7.02 1.38
N ARG A 183 10.61 8.07 0.97
CA ARG A 183 11.24 9.21 0.29
C ARG A 183 10.68 10.54 0.79
#